data_90eb2c72d14eab022b71511e21a55125
#
_entry.id   90eb2c72d14eab022b71511e21a55125
#
_cell.length_a   1.000
_cell.length_b   1.000
_cell.length_c   1.000
_cell.angle_alpha   90.00
_cell.angle_beta   90.00
_cell.angle_gamma   90.00
#
_symmetry.space_group_name_H-M   'P 1'
#
loop_
_entity.id
_entity.type
_entity.pdbx_description
1 polymer ?
#
loop_
_entity_poly.entity_id
_entity_poly.type
_entity_poly.pdbx_seq_one_letter_code
_entity_poly.pdbx_strand_id
1 'polypeptide(L)'
;MTKEQTIKELTVIPGIGKSLATDLWNIGITSIDDLKGKDPEVLFTLSNDYARVVQDLCVLYAFRCAVYFAQTPPEHREEEKLNWWFWKD
;
A
#
# COMPACT_ATOMS: atom_id res chain seq x y z
N MET A 1 -2.41 -17.47 -5.70
CA MET A 1 -3.43 -16.87 -4.82
C MET A 1 -4.55 -16.27 -5.63
N THR A 2 -5.77 -16.32 -5.11
CA THR A 2 -6.89 -15.63 -5.73
C THR A 2 -6.84 -14.13 -5.42
N LYS A 3 -7.56 -13.33 -6.21
CA LYS A 3 -7.71 -11.90 -5.95
C LYS A 3 -8.21 -11.63 -4.51
N GLU A 4 -9.21 -12.40 -4.08
CA GLU A 4 -9.81 -12.24 -2.77
C GLU A 4 -8.81 -12.52 -1.64
N GLN A 5 -8.00 -13.56 -1.80
CA GLN A 5 -6.96 -13.90 -0.82
C GLN A 5 -5.89 -12.82 -0.77
N THR A 6 -5.50 -12.28 -1.90
CA THR A 6 -4.51 -11.20 -1.98
C THR A 6 -5.03 -9.94 -1.32
N ILE A 7 -6.27 -9.56 -1.62
CA ILE A 7 -6.88 -8.38 -1.01
C ILE A 7 -6.94 -8.54 0.51
N LYS A 8 -7.33 -9.73 0.98
CA LYS A 8 -7.38 -10.03 2.41
C LYS A 8 -6.00 -9.92 3.05
N GLU A 9 -4.96 -10.43 2.40
CA GLU A 9 -3.58 -10.32 2.89
C GLU A 9 -3.16 -8.86 3.00
N LEU A 10 -3.42 -8.06 1.98
CA LEU A 10 -3.00 -6.66 1.94
C LEU A 10 -3.71 -5.82 3.00
N THR A 11 -4.93 -6.18 3.38
CA THR A 11 -5.66 -5.44 4.43
C THR A 11 -5.09 -5.63 5.83
N VAL A 12 -4.15 -6.55 6.01
CA VAL A 12 -3.38 -6.68 7.26
C VAL A 12 -2.53 -5.44 7.50
N ILE A 13 -2.14 -4.76 6.41
CA ILE A 13 -1.31 -3.55 6.50
C ILE A 13 -2.15 -2.41 7.09
N PRO A 14 -1.68 -1.75 8.18
CA PRO A 14 -2.39 -0.60 8.73
C PRO A 14 -2.62 0.48 7.68
N GLY A 15 -3.82 1.01 7.60
CA GLY A 15 -4.19 2.04 6.63
C GLY A 15 -4.61 1.51 5.26
N ILE A 16 -4.45 0.23 5.00
CA ILE A 16 -4.87 -0.39 3.73
C ILE A 16 -6.18 -1.12 3.96
N GLY A 17 -7.27 -0.48 3.58
CA GLY A 17 -8.59 -1.12 3.57
C GLY A 17 -8.81 -1.89 2.28
N LYS A 18 -9.99 -2.47 2.16
CA LYS A 18 -10.36 -3.28 0.99
C LYS A 18 -10.23 -2.51 -0.32
N SER A 19 -10.59 -1.22 -0.30
CA SER A 19 -10.52 -0.38 -1.50
C SER A 19 -9.08 -0.19 -1.97
N LEU A 20 -8.17 0.19 -1.05
CA LEU A 20 -6.76 0.38 -1.40
C LEU A 20 -6.08 -0.94 -1.74
N ALA A 21 -6.46 -2.02 -1.08
CA ALA A 21 -5.94 -3.35 -1.42
C ALA A 21 -6.33 -3.73 -2.84
N THR A 22 -7.55 -3.41 -3.25
CA THR A 22 -8.01 -3.64 -4.62
C THR A 22 -7.23 -2.78 -5.61
N ASP A 23 -6.96 -1.53 -5.26
CA ASP A 23 -6.17 -0.64 -6.10
C ASP A 23 -4.75 -1.21 -6.30
N LEU A 24 -4.14 -1.73 -5.26
CA LEU A 24 -2.83 -2.36 -5.36
C LEU A 24 -2.88 -3.61 -6.24
N TRP A 25 -3.91 -4.43 -6.09
CA TRP A 25 -4.10 -5.60 -6.95
C TRP A 25 -4.16 -5.17 -8.43
N ASN A 26 -4.89 -4.11 -8.72
CA ASN A 26 -5.09 -3.63 -10.09
C ASN A 26 -3.80 -3.21 -10.78
N ILE A 27 -2.79 -2.83 -10.02
CA ILE A 27 -1.49 -2.39 -10.55
C ILE A 27 -0.40 -3.45 -10.40
N GLY A 28 -0.80 -4.70 -10.10
CA GLY A 28 0.11 -5.85 -10.14
C GLY A 28 0.70 -6.28 -8.80
N ILE A 29 0.25 -5.71 -7.69
CA ILE A 29 0.69 -6.14 -6.36
C ILE A 29 -0.12 -7.36 -5.94
N THR A 30 0.52 -8.51 -5.85
CA THR A 30 -0.15 -9.78 -5.56
C THR A 30 0.17 -10.35 -4.19
N SER A 31 1.05 -9.69 -3.43
CA SER A 31 1.39 -10.09 -2.06
C SER A 31 2.01 -8.91 -1.33
N ILE A 32 2.13 -9.01 -0.01
CA ILE A 32 2.85 -8.01 0.79
C ILE A 32 4.31 -7.93 0.32
N ASP A 33 4.93 -9.08 0.01
CA ASP A 33 6.31 -9.10 -0.46
C ASP A 33 6.52 -8.30 -1.75
N ASP A 34 5.53 -8.22 -2.60
CA ASP A 34 5.62 -7.45 -3.84
C ASP A 34 5.82 -5.95 -3.59
N LEU A 35 5.49 -5.47 -2.39
CA LEU A 35 5.68 -4.07 -2.02
C LEU A 35 7.12 -3.75 -1.64
N LYS A 36 7.93 -4.77 -1.32
CA LYS A 36 9.32 -4.54 -0.93
C LYS A 36 10.10 -3.88 -2.05
N GLY A 37 10.78 -2.79 -1.73
CA GLY A 37 11.59 -2.07 -2.70
C GLY A 37 10.81 -1.26 -3.72
N LYS A 38 9.50 -1.20 -3.63
CA LYS A 38 8.68 -0.38 -4.54
C LYS A 38 8.70 1.09 -4.12
N ASP A 39 8.65 1.96 -5.11
CA ASP A 39 8.53 3.39 -4.88
C ASP A 39 7.06 3.75 -4.70
N PRO A 40 6.64 4.26 -3.54
CA PRO A 40 5.23 4.59 -3.30
C PRO A 40 4.68 5.61 -4.30
N GLU A 41 5.50 6.54 -4.79
CA GLU A 41 5.07 7.54 -5.77
C GLU A 41 4.77 6.88 -7.12
N VAL A 42 5.56 5.89 -7.51
CA VAL A 42 5.30 5.12 -8.74
C VAL A 42 3.99 4.34 -8.58
N LEU A 43 3.78 3.71 -7.42
CA LEU A 43 2.53 2.99 -7.15
C LEU A 43 1.33 3.93 -7.22
N PHE A 44 1.47 5.13 -6.66
CA PHE A 44 0.41 6.15 -6.69
C PHE A 44 0.09 6.55 -8.13
N THR A 45 1.11 6.82 -8.93
CA THR A 45 0.96 7.20 -10.34
C THR A 45 0.26 6.08 -11.12
N LEU A 46 0.69 4.84 -10.94
CA LEU A 46 0.08 3.69 -11.61
C LEU A 46 -1.38 3.53 -11.21
N SER A 47 -1.69 3.72 -9.94
CA SER A 47 -3.06 3.62 -9.44
C SER A 47 -3.94 4.71 -10.02
N ASN A 48 -3.43 5.94 -10.09
CA ASN A 48 -4.15 7.05 -10.72
C ASN A 48 -4.41 6.77 -12.20
N ASP A 49 -3.42 6.26 -12.92
CA ASP A 49 -3.56 5.94 -14.34
C ASP A 49 -4.60 4.84 -14.54
N TYR A 50 -4.58 3.81 -13.70
CA TYR A 50 -5.55 2.73 -13.80
C TYR A 50 -6.98 3.23 -13.56
N ALA A 51 -7.15 4.05 -12.53
CA ALA A 51 -8.46 4.59 -12.18
C ALA A 51 -8.89 5.76 -13.08
N ARG A 52 -7.96 6.32 -13.85
CA ARG A 52 -8.17 7.50 -14.72
C ARG A 52 -8.64 8.73 -13.96
N VAL A 53 -8.20 8.85 -12.72
CA VAL A 53 -8.44 10.03 -11.87
C VAL A 53 -7.20 10.29 -11.03
N VAL A 54 -7.04 11.52 -10.57
CA VAL A 54 -6.00 11.85 -9.59
C VAL A 54 -6.62 11.65 -8.21
N GLN A 55 -6.13 10.64 -7.49
CA GLN A 55 -6.64 10.31 -6.18
C GLN A 55 -6.13 11.28 -5.13
N ASP A 56 -6.78 11.29 -3.95
CA ASP A 56 -6.34 12.09 -2.83
C ASP A 56 -4.93 11.67 -2.39
N LEU A 57 -4.13 12.63 -1.93
CA LEU A 57 -2.77 12.36 -1.47
C LEU A 57 -2.72 11.39 -0.29
N CYS A 58 -3.80 11.22 0.46
CA CYS A 58 -3.82 10.22 1.53
C CYS A 58 -3.57 8.81 1.00
N VAL A 59 -3.90 8.54 -0.28
CA VAL A 59 -3.59 7.27 -0.94
C VAL A 59 -2.08 7.10 -1.06
N LEU A 60 -1.36 8.16 -1.46
CA LEU A 60 0.10 8.13 -1.52
C LEU A 60 0.70 7.86 -0.14
N TYR A 61 0.19 8.51 0.89
CA TYR A 61 0.70 8.33 2.25
C TYR A 61 0.43 6.91 2.74
N ALA A 62 -0.73 6.35 2.42
CA ALA A 62 -1.04 4.96 2.74
C ALA A 62 -0.09 4.00 2.01
N PHE A 63 0.26 4.30 0.76
CA PHE A 63 1.22 3.48 0.02
C PHE A 63 2.64 3.57 0.62
N ARG A 64 3.06 4.76 1.08
CA ARG A 64 4.32 4.91 1.80
C ARG A 64 4.34 4.02 3.05
N CYS A 65 3.25 4.04 3.81
CA CYS A 65 3.09 3.20 4.98
C CYS A 65 3.15 1.71 4.61
N ALA A 66 2.47 1.33 3.53
CA ALA A 66 2.44 -0.06 3.08
C ALA A 66 3.82 -0.58 2.67
N VAL A 67 4.59 0.22 1.95
CA VAL A 67 5.96 -0.18 1.55
C VAL A 67 6.84 -0.31 2.80
N TYR A 68 6.75 0.63 3.73
CA TYR A 68 7.48 0.53 4.99
C TYR A 68 7.12 -0.76 5.73
N PHE A 69 5.84 -1.06 5.85
CA PHE A 69 5.37 -2.27 6.52
C PHE A 69 5.95 -3.52 5.87
N ALA A 70 5.92 -3.58 4.54
CA ALA A 70 6.35 -4.75 3.79
C ALA A 70 7.86 -5.01 3.91
N GLN A 71 8.67 -3.95 3.91
CA GLN A 71 10.12 -4.09 3.89
C GLN A 71 10.78 -4.05 5.26
N THR A 72 10.00 -3.80 6.32
CA THR A 72 10.52 -3.74 7.68
C THR A 72 10.06 -4.98 8.46
N PRO A 73 10.97 -5.79 9.01
CA PRO A 73 10.59 -6.95 9.82
C PRO A 73 9.70 -6.53 10.99
N PRO A 74 8.74 -7.39 11.40
CA PRO A 74 7.79 -7.02 12.47
C PRO A 74 8.44 -6.50 13.75
N GLU A 75 9.56 -7.09 14.16
CA GLU A 75 10.28 -6.70 15.39
C GLU A 75 10.98 -5.35 15.28
N HIS A 76 11.12 -4.81 14.07
CA HIS A 76 11.74 -3.51 13.81
C HIS A 76 10.75 -2.43 13.41
N ARG A 77 9.47 -2.76 13.30
CA ARG A 77 8.46 -1.77 12.93
C ARG A 77 8.20 -0.82 14.08
N GLU A 78 8.33 0.47 13.79
CA GLU A 78 7.99 1.51 14.76
C GLU A 78 6.50 1.78 14.69
N GLU A 79 5.83 1.74 15.84
CA GLU A 79 4.37 1.85 15.90
C GLU A 79 3.84 3.12 15.25
N GLU A 80 4.48 4.26 15.48
CA GLU A 80 4.05 5.53 14.89
C GLU A 80 4.12 5.54 13.37
N LYS A 81 5.05 4.78 12.79
CA LYS A 81 5.21 4.68 11.34
C LYS A 81 4.19 3.74 10.69
N LEU A 82 3.37 3.08 11.49
CA LEU A 82 2.28 2.26 10.99
C LEU A 82 1.00 3.07 10.78
N ASN A 83 1.06 4.37 11.05
CA ASN A 83 -0.05 5.28 10.79
C ASN A 83 0.20 6.02 9.48
N TRP A 84 -0.76 6.01 8.56
CA TRP A 84 -0.57 6.61 7.25
C TRP A 84 -0.26 8.12 7.34
N TRP A 85 -0.79 8.79 8.34
CA TRP A 85 -0.57 10.23 8.50
C TRP A 85 0.84 10.58 8.94
N PHE A 86 1.61 9.63 9.45
CA PHE A 86 3.05 9.82 9.71
C PHE A 86 3.78 10.19 8.41
N TRP A 87 3.29 9.71 7.28
CA TRP A 87 3.96 9.82 6.00
C TRP A 87 3.52 11.03 5.17
N LYS A 88 2.74 11.92 5.76
CA LYS A 88 2.37 13.18 5.11
C LYS A 88 3.60 14.03 4.82
N ASP A 89 3.54 14.73 3.70
CA ASP A 89 4.57 15.70 3.34
C ASP A 89 4.54 16.92 4.25
#